data_2ab109beccedab4d07b2d6ce25eaa0dd
#
_entry.id   2ab109beccedab4d07b2d6ce25eaa0dd
#
_cell.length_a   1.000
_cell.length_b   1.000
_cell.length_c   1.000
_cell.angle_alpha   90.00
_cell.angle_beta   90.00
_cell.angle_gamma   90.00
#
_symmetry.space_group_name_H-M   'P 1'
#
loop_
_entity.id
_entity.type
_entity.pdbx_description
1 polymer ?
#
loop_
_entity_poly.entity_id
_entity_poly.type
_entity_poly.pdbx_seq_one_letter_code
_entity_poly.pdbx_strand_id
1 'polypeptide(L)'
;MIKAVVFDLDNTLMDFMRMKRAAVDAAADAMIDAGLNIPKKELVEKIFTIYWKEGIEDQNIFDKVLQKEFGRVDPKILAAGIIGYRRAKDGVMTLYPHVRLTLAGLLKAGVKLGVVSDAPRLAVWLRIVSLELHHYFEHVVTYDDTGKRKPSPEPFKRILELLGVSAKEALMVGDWAERDIVGAKKMGMKTAWAKYGDEFKTVNSGADYELLDTQDVLAIIEKENGRRQCL
;
A
#
# COMPACT_ATOMS: atom_id res chain seq x y z
N MET A 1 -4.50 20.36 -17.10
CA MET A 1 -3.51 20.64 -16.03
C MET A 1 -3.85 19.82 -14.82
N ILE A 2 -2.90 19.09 -14.29
CA ILE A 2 -3.05 18.26 -13.07
C ILE A 2 -2.82 19.15 -11.85
N LYS A 3 -3.79 19.20 -10.95
CA LYS A 3 -3.76 19.97 -9.70
C LYS A 3 -3.56 19.11 -8.47
N ALA A 4 -3.85 17.80 -8.57
CA ALA A 4 -3.67 16.86 -7.48
C ALA A 4 -3.09 15.54 -7.94
N VAL A 5 -2.28 14.91 -7.08
CA VAL A 5 -1.84 13.52 -7.23
C VAL A 5 -2.39 12.73 -6.05
N VAL A 6 -3.09 11.66 -6.37
CA VAL A 6 -3.64 10.70 -5.41
C VAL A 6 -2.80 9.44 -5.47
N PHE A 7 -2.21 9.05 -4.37
CA PHE A 7 -1.39 7.85 -4.26
C PHE A 7 -2.16 6.72 -3.58
N ASP A 8 -1.97 5.50 -4.03
CA ASP A 8 -2.07 4.36 -3.16
C ASP A 8 -0.89 4.34 -2.18
N LEU A 9 -0.96 3.56 -1.10
CA LEU A 9 0.07 3.51 -0.07
C LEU A 9 0.96 2.27 -0.20
N ASP A 10 0.32 1.10 -0.12
CA ASP A 10 0.99 -0.20 0.00
C ASP A 10 1.50 -0.67 -1.38
N ASN A 11 2.77 -1.03 -1.48
CA ASN A 11 3.49 -1.31 -2.73
C ASN A 11 3.54 -0.14 -3.74
N THR A 12 3.07 1.04 -3.35
CA THR A 12 3.17 2.27 -4.18
C THR A 12 4.14 3.27 -3.56
N LEU A 13 3.95 3.65 -2.30
CA LEU A 13 4.86 4.53 -1.57
C LEU A 13 5.82 3.74 -0.67
N MET A 14 5.38 2.60 -0.16
CA MET A 14 6.18 1.71 0.68
C MET A 14 6.19 0.29 0.15
N ASP A 15 7.28 -0.43 0.39
CA ASP A 15 7.44 -1.84 0.05
C ASP A 15 6.71 -2.73 1.08
N PHE A 16 5.38 -2.78 0.93
CA PHE A 16 4.51 -3.49 1.86
C PHE A 16 4.74 -4.99 1.85
N MET A 17 4.87 -5.60 0.68
CA MET A 17 5.01 -7.06 0.60
C MET A 17 6.36 -7.54 1.10
N ARG A 18 7.44 -6.79 0.92
CA ARG A 18 8.72 -7.08 1.56
C ARG A 18 8.62 -7.05 3.07
N MET A 19 8.01 -5.99 3.62
CA MET A 19 7.76 -5.89 5.07
C MET A 19 6.91 -7.06 5.55
N LYS A 20 5.83 -7.40 4.84
CA LYS A 20 4.90 -8.48 5.20
C LYS A 20 5.59 -9.84 5.21
N ARG A 21 6.39 -10.15 4.18
CA ARG A 21 7.17 -11.39 4.08
C ARG A 21 8.16 -11.51 5.23
N ALA A 22 8.93 -10.47 5.50
CA ALA A 22 9.91 -10.46 6.58
C ALA A 22 9.23 -10.62 7.96
N ALA A 23 8.09 -9.97 8.17
CA ALA A 23 7.33 -10.08 9.43
C ALA A 23 6.76 -11.50 9.65
N VAL A 24 6.23 -12.12 8.58
CA VAL A 24 5.72 -13.50 8.65
C VAL A 24 6.86 -14.49 8.88
N ASP A 25 7.99 -14.30 8.24
CA ASP A 25 9.20 -15.11 8.39
C ASP A 25 9.70 -15.09 9.85
N ALA A 26 9.79 -13.91 10.45
CA ALA A 26 10.20 -13.75 11.83
C ALA A 26 9.15 -14.30 12.84
N ALA A 27 7.88 -14.20 12.51
CA ALA A 27 6.83 -14.84 13.31
C ALA A 27 6.96 -16.37 13.29
N ALA A 28 7.21 -16.94 12.11
CA ALA A 28 7.41 -18.39 11.97
C ALA A 28 8.61 -18.89 12.77
N ASP A 29 9.76 -18.19 12.71
CA ASP A 29 10.93 -18.51 13.53
C ASP A 29 10.58 -18.48 15.03
N ALA A 30 9.96 -17.40 15.49
CA ALA A 30 9.60 -17.25 16.90
C ALA A 30 8.60 -18.31 17.38
N MET A 31 7.64 -18.74 16.55
CA MET A 31 6.69 -19.79 16.88
C MET A 31 7.40 -21.16 16.98
N ILE A 32 8.33 -21.45 16.09
CA ILE A 32 9.13 -22.68 16.09
C ILE A 32 10.03 -22.72 17.32
N ASP A 33 10.73 -21.64 17.62
CA ASP A 33 11.58 -21.51 18.83
C ASP A 33 10.75 -21.66 20.11
N ALA A 34 9.48 -21.25 20.09
CA ALA A 34 8.55 -21.46 21.21
C ALA A 34 8.03 -22.88 21.33
N GLY A 35 8.38 -23.78 20.40
CA GLY A 35 8.07 -25.20 20.45
C GLY A 35 7.06 -25.69 19.41
N LEU A 36 6.73 -24.89 18.39
CA LEU A 36 5.89 -25.36 17.29
C LEU A 36 6.69 -26.29 16.38
N ASN A 37 6.24 -27.54 16.26
CA ASN A 37 6.93 -28.56 15.49
C ASN A 37 6.40 -28.61 14.05
N ILE A 38 6.97 -27.78 13.18
CA ILE A 38 6.66 -27.70 11.75
C ILE A 38 7.87 -27.10 11.00
N PRO A 39 8.17 -27.50 9.76
CA PRO A 39 9.18 -26.82 8.94
C PRO A 39 8.79 -25.36 8.67
N LYS A 40 9.74 -24.43 8.84
CA LYS A 40 9.51 -22.97 8.65
C LYS A 40 8.82 -22.66 7.32
N LYS A 41 9.34 -23.20 6.22
CA LYS A 41 8.79 -22.97 4.88
C LYS A 41 7.31 -23.34 4.80
N GLU A 42 6.96 -24.49 5.34
CA GLU A 42 5.57 -24.95 5.37
C GLU A 42 4.66 -24.01 6.21
N LEU A 43 5.14 -23.59 7.38
CA LEU A 43 4.39 -22.65 8.23
C LEU A 43 4.15 -21.31 7.51
N VAL A 44 5.18 -20.75 6.87
CA VAL A 44 5.08 -19.50 6.10
C VAL A 44 4.07 -19.65 4.94
N GLU A 45 4.12 -20.76 4.19
CA GLU A 45 3.17 -21.04 3.10
C GLU A 45 1.73 -21.13 3.61
N LYS A 46 1.51 -21.80 4.76
CA LYS A 46 0.18 -21.90 5.40
C LYS A 46 -0.35 -20.53 5.84
N ILE A 47 0.50 -19.69 6.45
CA ILE A 47 0.14 -18.33 6.86
C ILE A 47 -0.30 -17.52 5.63
N PHE A 48 0.49 -17.50 4.55
CA PHE A 48 0.12 -16.76 3.34
C PHE A 48 -1.11 -17.31 2.66
N THR A 49 -1.33 -18.64 2.67
CA THR A 49 -2.55 -19.25 2.14
C THR A 49 -3.81 -18.71 2.82
N ILE A 50 -3.76 -18.50 4.15
CA ILE A 50 -4.89 -17.93 4.88
C ILE A 50 -4.99 -16.42 4.61
N TYR A 51 -3.88 -15.67 4.55
CA TYR A 51 -3.88 -14.25 4.18
C TYR A 51 -4.54 -13.99 2.83
N TRP A 52 -4.24 -14.81 1.82
CA TRP A 52 -4.84 -14.64 0.49
C TRP A 52 -6.33 -14.95 0.47
N LYS A 53 -6.80 -15.81 1.36
CA LYS A 53 -8.22 -16.15 1.48
C LYS A 53 -9.01 -15.15 2.32
N GLU A 54 -8.48 -14.78 3.48
CA GLU A 54 -9.19 -13.98 4.49
C GLU A 54 -8.92 -12.48 4.37
N GLY A 55 -7.83 -12.11 3.71
CA GLY A 55 -7.33 -10.75 3.55
C GLY A 55 -5.99 -10.52 4.22
N ILE A 56 -5.12 -9.78 3.51
CA ILE A 56 -3.74 -9.53 3.93
C ILE A 56 -3.62 -8.71 5.24
N GLU A 57 -4.71 -8.06 5.66
CA GLU A 57 -4.80 -7.26 6.89
C GLU A 57 -5.41 -8.01 8.08
N ASP A 58 -5.63 -9.31 7.96
CA ASP A 58 -6.20 -10.10 9.05
C ASP A 58 -5.31 -10.06 10.30
N GLN A 59 -5.89 -9.58 11.41
CA GLN A 59 -5.17 -9.42 12.68
C GLN A 59 -5.09 -10.73 13.49
N ASN A 60 -5.93 -11.73 13.17
CA ASN A 60 -6.03 -13.00 13.88
C ASN A 60 -5.41 -14.15 13.10
N ILE A 61 -4.49 -13.84 12.19
CA ILE A 61 -3.91 -14.83 11.27
C ILE A 61 -3.23 -15.99 11.99
N PHE A 62 -2.49 -15.72 13.06
CA PHE A 62 -1.75 -16.74 13.79
C PHE A 62 -2.69 -17.65 14.60
N ASP A 63 -3.76 -17.10 15.18
CA ASP A 63 -4.82 -17.89 15.82
C ASP A 63 -5.44 -18.85 14.81
N LYS A 64 -5.80 -18.35 13.62
CA LYS A 64 -6.41 -19.14 12.54
C LYS A 64 -5.49 -20.26 12.06
N VAL A 65 -4.20 -19.95 11.87
CA VAL A 65 -3.21 -20.96 11.46
C VAL A 65 -3.07 -22.04 12.55
N LEU A 66 -2.88 -21.65 13.81
CA LEU A 66 -2.73 -22.59 14.91
C LEU A 66 -3.98 -23.45 15.08
N GLN A 67 -5.16 -22.84 15.07
CA GLN A 67 -6.42 -23.59 15.20
C GLN A 67 -6.65 -24.55 14.04
N LYS A 68 -6.40 -24.12 12.81
CA LYS A 68 -6.65 -24.93 11.60
C LYS A 68 -5.68 -26.09 11.46
N GLU A 69 -4.38 -25.85 11.69
CA GLU A 69 -3.34 -26.83 11.38
C GLU A 69 -3.00 -27.73 12.58
N PHE A 70 -3.24 -27.26 13.82
CA PHE A 70 -2.88 -27.98 15.04
C PHE A 70 -4.07 -28.27 15.96
N GLY A 71 -5.28 -27.83 15.59
CA GLY A 71 -6.52 -28.08 16.34
C GLY A 71 -6.62 -27.31 17.67
N ARG A 72 -5.60 -26.52 18.03
CA ARG A 72 -5.56 -25.72 19.28
C ARG A 72 -4.68 -24.49 19.10
N VAL A 73 -4.98 -23.46 19.87
CA VAL A 73 -4.15 -22.24 19.98
C VAL A 73 -3.36 -22.34 21.30
N ASP A 74 -2.04 -22.56 21.18
CA ASP A 74 -1.15 -22.49 22.34
C ASP A 74 -0.79 -21.02 22.59
N PRO A 75 -1.11 -20.45 23.79
CA PRO A 75 -0.89 -19.03 24.05
C PRO A 75 0.58 -18.60 24.00
N LYS A 76 1.51 -19.47 24.37
CA LYS A 76 2.96 -19.21 24.33
C LYS A 76 3.44 -19.09 22.88
N ILE A 77 3.03 -20.03 22.02
CA ILE A 77 3.39 -20.06 20.60
C ILE A 77 2.76 -18.84 19.88
N LEU A 78 1.48 -18.56 20.15
CA LEU A 78 0.78 -17.40 19.60
C LEU A 78 1.49 -16.09 19.98
N ALA A 79 1.80 -15.92 21.27
CA ALA A 79 2.49 -14.72 21.75
C ALA A 79 3.87 -14.55 21.12
N ALA A 80 4.62 -15.64 20.96
CA ALA A 80 5.92 -15.61 20.28
C ALA A 80 5.78 -15.15 18.82
N GLY A 81 4.83 -15.70 18.07
CA GLY A 81 4.54 -15.29 16.70
C GLY A 81 4.15 -13.81 16.58
N ILE A 82 3.26 -13.33 17.43
CA ILE A 82 2.85 -11.91 17.46
C ILE A 82 4.05 -10.98 17.73
N ILE A 83 4.90 -11.33 18.69
CA ILE A 83 6.08 -10.51 19.03
C ILE A 83 7.12 -10.54 17.91
N GLY A 84 7.40 -11.72 17.34
CA GLY A 84 8.29 -11.86 16.19
C GLY A 84 7.83 -11.01 15.01
N TYR A 85 6.56 -11.12 14.67
CA TYR A 85 5.92 -10.33 13.61
C TYR A 85 6.07 -8.83 13.83
N ARG A 86 5.70 -8.32 15.03
CA ARG A 86 5.74 -6.88 15.33
C ARG A 86 7.14 -6.31 15.23
N ARG A 87 8.13 -6.97 15.84
CA ARG A 87 9.54 -6.52 15.83
C ARG A 87 10.10 -6.43 14.41
N ALA A 88 9.87 -7.45 13.60
CA ALA A 88 10.35 -7.47 12.22
C ALA A 88 9.62 -6.45 11.34
N LYS A 89 8.28 -6.34 11.49
CA LYS A 89 7.47 -5.36 10.77
C LYS A 89 8.01 -3.94 10.95
N ASP A 90 8.24 -3.52 12.20
CA ASP A 90 8.67 -2.16 12.49
C ASP A 90 10.12 -1.91 12.01
N GLY A 91 10.99 -2.93 12.05
CA GLY A 91 12.38 -2.82 11.62
C GLY A 91 12.61 -2.85 10.10
N VAL A 92 11.65 -3.37 9.33
CA VAL A 92 11.78 -3.54 7.86
C VAL A 92 10.90 -2.58 7.07
N MET A 93 10.00 -1.85 7.75
CA MET A 93 9.12 -0.90 7.08
C MET A 93 9.94 0.21 6.41
N THR A 94 9.84 0.33 5.08
CA THR A 94 10.64 1.26 4.30
C THR A 94 9.85 1.81 3.12
N LEU A 95 10.19 3.03 2.71
CA LEU A 95 9.70 3.64 1.48
C LEU A 95 10.41 3.06 0.26
N TYR A 96 9.75 3.09 -0.88
CA TYR A 96 10.44 2.95 -2.16
C TYR A 96 11.44 4.10 -2.37
N PRO A 97 12.46 3.89 -3.21
CA PRO A 97 13.40 4.96 -3.55
C PRO A 97 12.68 6.24 -4.03
N HIS A 98 13.29 7.38 -3.75
CA HIS A 98 12.88 8.72 -4.17
C HIS A 98 11.48 9.19 -3.75
N VAL A 99 10.69 8.44 -2.98
CA VAL A 99 9.34 8.84 -2.55
C VAL A 99 9.34 10.20 -1.89
N ARG A 100 10.18 10.44 -0.86
CA ARG A 100 10.21 11.75 -0.17
C ARG A 100 10.60 12.89 -1.10
N LEU A 101 11.56 12.65 -2.00
CA LEU A 101 11.98 13.64 -3.01
C LEU A 101 10.82 13.99 -3.95
N THR A 102 10.11 12.97 -4.42
CA THR A 102 8.95 13.14 -5.30
C THR A 102 7.84 13.93 -4.63
N LEU A 103 7.44 13.55 -3.40
CA LEU A 103 6.39 14.25 -2.67
C LEU A 103 6.76 15.72 -2.41
N ALA A 104 7.99 15.99 -2.00
CA ALA A 104 8.49 17.35 -1.80
C ALA A 104 8.50 18.16 -3.11
N GLY A 105 8.91 17.55 -4.22
CA GLY A 105 8.89 18.16 -5.55
C GLY A 105 7.48 18.52 -6.03
N LEU A 106 6.51 17.62 -5.80
CA LEU A 106 5.10 17.86 -6.13
C LEU A 106 4.51 19.01 -5.31
N LEU A 107 4.78 19.06 -4.01
CA LEU A 107 4.35 20.18 -3.14
C LEU A 107 4.97 21.50 -3.59
N LYS A 108 6.26 21.51 -3.92
CA LYS A 108 6.94 22.70 -4.47
C LYS A 108 6.32 23.17 -5.80
N ALA A 109 5.81 22.23 -6.61
CA ALA A 109 5.08 22.54 -7.84
C ALA A 109 3.64 23.02 -7.60
N GLY A 110 3.19 23.11 -6.33
CA GLY A 110 1.83 23.52 -5.96
C GLY A 110 0.76 22.47 -6.23
N VAL A 111 1.15 21.19 -6.30
CA VAL A 111 0.24 20.07 -6.53
C VAL A 111 -0.22 19.54 -5.17
N LYS A 112 -1.55 19.39 -4.99
CA LYS A 112 -2.15 18.79 -3.80
C LYS A 112 -1.90 17.29 -3.75
N LEU A 113 -1.65 16.76 -2.56
CA LEU A 113 -1.37 15.34 -2.37
C LEU A 113 -2.43 14.68 -1.50
N GLY A 114 -2.91 13.52 -1.94
CA GLY A 114 -3.83 12.67 -1.19
C GLY A 114 -3.44 11.20 -1.25
N VAL A 115 -3.95 10.43 -0.29
CA VAL A 115 -3.81 8.97 -0.25
C VAL A 115 -5.18 8.31 -0.31
N VAL A 116 -5.30 7.22 -1.08
CA VAL A 116 -6.46 6.33 -1.06
C VAL A 116 -5.97 4.89 -0.86
N SER A 117 -6.26 4.31 0.30
CA SER A 117 -5.85 2.95 0.66
C SER A 117 -7.05 2.06 1.00
N ASP A 118 -6.97 0.78 0.61
CA ASP A 118 -7.97 -0.25 0.94
C ASP A 118 -7.79 -0.85 2.34
N ALA A 119 -6.74 -0.44 3.06
CA ALA A 119 -6.45 -0.91 4.39
C ALA A 119 -7.31 -0.19 5.46
N PRO A 120 -7.49 -0.80 6.65
CA PRO A 120 -8.15 -0.14 7.78
C PRO A 120 -7.43 1.15 8.20
N ARG A 121 -8.20 2.13 8.67
CA ARG A 121 -7.73 3.48 9.03
C ARG A 121 -6.51 3.47 9.95
N LEU A 122 -6.57 2.73 11.03
CA LEU A 122 -5.45 2.69 11.99
C LEU A 122 -4.18 2.11 11.35
N ALA A 123 -4.31 1.07 10.52
CA ALA A 123 -3.17 0.47 9.83
C ALA A 123 -2.50 1.45 8.86
N VAL A 124 -3.31 2.20 8.10
CA VAL A 124 -2.82 3.27 7.20
C VAL A 124 -2.06 4.35 7.96
N TRP A 125 -2.67 4.88 9.05
CA TRP A 125 -2.03 5.94 9.83
C TRP A 125 -0.77 5.49 10.56
N LEU A 126 -0.73 4.25 11.06
CA LEU A 126 0.49 3.69 11.64
C LEU A 126 1.64 3.66 10.61
N ARG A 127 1.37 3.29 9.35
CA ARG A 127 2.35 3.31 8.26
C ARG A 127 2.79 4.73 7.91
N ILE A 128 1.83 5.63 7.68
CA ILE A 128 2.10 7.02 7.32
C ILE A 128 2.94 7.73 8.39
N VAL A 129 2.62 7.54 9.67
CA VAL A 129 3.37 8.16 10.78
C VAL A 129 4.74 7.52 10.96
N SER A 130 4.84 6.16 10.93
CA SER A 130 6.12 5.47 11.06
C SER A 130 7.10 5.82 9.93
N LEU A 131 6.58 6.11 8.73
CA LEU A 131 7.37 6.51 7.57
C LEU A 131 7.56 8.04 7.47
N GLU A 132 7.08 8.81 8.45
CA GLU A 132 7.15 10.28 8.50
C GLU A 132 6.50 10.97 7.28
N LEU A 133 5.46 10.37 6.72
CA LEU A 133 4.76 10.89 5.55
C LEU A 133 3.57 11.79 5.89
N HIS A 134 3.18 11.90 7.15
CA HIS A 134 1.97 12.60 7.60
C HIS A 134 1.96 14.11 7.30
N HIS A 135 3.11 14.71 7.00
CA HIS A 135 3.20 16.13 6.63
C HIS A 135 3.02 16.42 5.14
N TYR A 136 3.02 15.38 4.28
CA TYR A 136 2.94 15.56 2.84
C TYR A 136 1.49 15.58 2.31
N PHE A 137 0.57 14.88 2.99
CA PHE A 137 -0.77 14.64 2.46
C PHE A 137 -1.80 15.56 3.12
N GLU A 138 -2.59 16.26 2.28
CA GLU A 138 -3.72 17.06 2.77
C GLU A 138 -4.85 16.17 3.29
N HIS A 139 -5.08 15.04 2.60
CA HIS A 139 -6.15 14.10 2.95
C HIS A 139 -5.74 12.65 2.72
N VAL A 140 -6.25 11.77 3.59
CA VAL A 140 -6.08 10.32 3.52
C VAL A 140 -7.47 9.69 3.59
N VAL A 141 -7.82 8.90 2.59
CA VAL A 141 -9.07 8.11 2.53
C VAL A 141 -8.71 6.64 2.68
N THR A 142 -9.38 5.98 3.60
CA THR A 142 -9.16 4.58 3.97
C THR A 142 -10.43 3.76 3.73
N TYR A 143 -10.35 2.44 3.89
CA TYR A 143 -11.53 1.58 3.84
C TYR A 143 -12.65 2.06 4.78
N ASP A 144 -12.28 2.49 6.00
CA ASP A 144 -13.26 2.89 7.03
C ASP A 144 -14.01 4.19 6.67
N ASP A 145 -13.49 4.99 5.75
CA ASP A 145 -14.12 6.26 5.35
C ASP A 145 -15.27 6.05 4.37
N THR A 146 -15.27 4.93 3.64
CA THR A 146 -16.26 4.67 2.58
C THR A 146 -16.95 3.31 2.71
N GLY A 147 -16.39 2.38 3.48
CA GLY A 147 -16.81 0.97 3.53
C GLY A 147 -16.64 0.22 2.20
N LYS A 148 -15.94 0.83 1.24
CA LYS A 148 -15.71 0.27 -0.09
C LYS A 148 -14.22 0.27 -0.42
N ARG A 149 -13.80 -0.74 -1.19
CA ARG A 149 -12.44 -0.85 -1.70
C ARG A 149 -12.38 -0.46 -3.17
N LYS A 150 -11.24 0.00 -3.63
CA LYS A 150 -10.93 0.12 -5.06
C LYS A 150 -11.14 -1.24 -5.75
N PRO A 151 -11.70 -1.32 -6.95
CA PRO A 151 -11.99 -0.24 -7.90
C PRO A 151 -13.37 0.42 -7.76
N SER A 152 -14.04 0.32 -6.60
CA SER A 152 -15.29 1.02 -6.34
C SER A 152 -15.11 2.53 -6.48
N PRO A 153 -16.09 3.29 -7.01
CA PRO A 153 -15.93 4.72 -7.24
C PRO A 153 -15.89 5.56 -5.96
N GLU A 154 -16.42 5.05 -4.83
CA GLU A 154 -16.59 5.80 -3.60
C GLU A 154 -15.27 6.35 -3.01
N PRO A 155 -14.18 5.56 -2.88
CA PRO A 155 -12.90 6.08 -2.39
C PRO A 155 -12.35 7.21 -3.26
N PHE A 156 -12.47 7.07 -4.59
CA PHE A 156 -11.99 8.10 -5.52
C PHE A 156 -12.84 9.36 -5.46
N LYS A 157 -14.18 9.26 -5.39
CA LYS A 157 -15.06 10.41 -5.19
C LYS A 157 -14.70 11.15 -3.92
N ARG A 158 -14.56 10.42 -2.82
CA ARG A 158 -14.27 11.00 -1.52
C ARG A 158 -12.96 11.78 -1.50
N ILE A 159 -11.88 11.25 -2.07
CA ILE A 159 -10.61 11.98 -2.10
C ILE A 159 -10.64 13.20 -3.02
N LEU A 160 -11.31 13.12 -4.16
CA LEU A 160 -11.48 14.25 -5.07
C LEU A 160 -12.28 15.41 -4.43
N GLU A 161 -13.36 15.08 -3.71
CA GLU A 161 -14.14 16.05 -2.94
C GLU A 161 -13.28 16.76 -1.88
N LEU A 162 -12.52 15.98 -1.09
CA LEU A 162 -11.67 16.52 -0.03
C LEU A 162 -10.57 17.43 -0.60
N LEU A 163 -9.94 17.04 -1.71
CA LEU A 163 -8.93 17.86 -2.38
C LEU A 163 -9.51 19.05 -3.15
N GLY A 164 -10.82 19.09 -3.37
CA GLY A 164 -11.50 20.16 -4.11
C GLY A 164 -11.07 20.24 -5.58
N VAL A 165 -10.89 19.06 -6.24
CA VAL A 165 -10.50 18.98 -7.65
C VAL A 165 -11.43 18.08 -8.43
N SER A 166 -11.57 18.33 -9.72
CA SER A 166 -12.26 17.43 -10.64
C SER A 166 -11.39 16.21 -11.00
N ALA A 167 -12.03 15.12 -11.41
CA ALA A 167 -11.30 13.91 -11.81
C ALA A 167 -10.26 14.17 -12.91
N LYS A 168 -10.60 15.04 -13.89
CA LYS A 168 -9.68 15.41 -14.99
C LYS A 168 -8.45 16.21 -14.54
N GLU A 169 -8.48 16.76 -13.33
CA GLU A 169 -7.38 17.53 -12.73
C GLU A 169 -6.55 16.69 -11.76
N ALA A 170 -6.85 15.38 -11.65
CA ALA A 170 -6.18 14.47 -10.75
C ALA A 170 -5.47 13.34 -11.50
N LEU A 171 -4.29 12.95 -10.99
CA LEU A 171 -3.54 11.78 -11.39
C LEU A 171 -3.61 10.74 -10.26
N MET A 172 -4.07 9.52 -10.56
CA MET A 172 -3.95 8.39 -9.66
C MET A 172 -2.65 7.64 -9.89
N VAL A 173 -1.91 7.37 -8.83
CA VAL A 173 -0.68 6.57 -8.83
C VAL A 173 -0.90 5.35 -7.95
N GLY A 174 -0.75 4.14 -8.50
CA GLY A 174 -0.93 2.89 -7.76
C GLY A 174 -0.31 1.70 -8.48
N ASP A 175 -0.01 0.62 -7.72
CA ASP A 175 0.63 -0.60 -8.22
C ASP A 175 -0.38 -1.63 -8.75
N TRP A 176 -1.58 -1.67 -8.18
CA TRP A 176 -2.57 -2.67 -8.53
C TRP A 176 -3.48 -2.23 -9.68
N ALA A 177 -3.15 -2.67 -10.90
CA ALA A 177 -3.84 -2.24 -12.11
C ALA A 177 -5.38 -2.40 -12.04
N GLU A 178 -5.88 -3.54 -11.55
CA GLU A 178 -7.33 -3.81 -11.49
C GLU A 178 -8.06 -2.92 -10.48
N ARG A 179 -7.39 -2.46 -9.44
CA ARG A 179 -7.96 -1.63 -8.39
C ARG A 179 -7.75 -0.15 -8.63
N ASP A 180 -6.49 0.25 -8.75
CA ASP A 180 -6.10 1.65 -8.84
C ASP A 180 -6.38 2.24 -10.21
N ILE A 181 -5.88 1.56 -11.26
CA ILE A 181 -5.95 2.08 -12.62
C ILE A 181 -7.35 1.98 -13.18
N VAL A 182 -7.96 0.79 -13.09
CA VAL A 182 -9.33 0.58 -13.58
C VAL A 182 -10.32 1.48 -12.84
N GLY A 183 -10.20 1.59 -11.51
CA GLY A 183 -11.09 2.41 -10.69
C GLY A 183 -10.98 3.90 -11.03
N ALA A 184 -9.77 4.44 -11.07
CA ALA A 184 -9.50 5.83 -11.39
C ALA A 184 -9.93 6.21 -12.83
N LYS A 185 -9.67 5.35 -13.81
CA LYS A 185 -10.12 5.56 -15.19
C LYS A 185 -11.64 5.64 -15.33
N LYS A 186 -12.38 4.79 -14.62
CA LYS A 186 -13.86 4.88 -14.58
C LYS A 186 -14.35 6.22 -14.05
N MET A 187 -13.56 6.87 -13.20
CA MET A 187 -13.84 8.23 -12.69
C MET A 187 -13.42 9.35 -13.65
N GLY A 188 -12.67 9.05 -14.69
CA GLY A 188 -12.11 10.03 -15.62
C GLY A 188 -10.82 10.70 -15.13
N MET A 189 -10.14 10.11 -14.16
CA MET A 189 -8.81 10.52 -13.73
C MET A 189 -7.75 10.07 -14.74
N LYS A 190 -6.63 10.78 -14.79
CA LYS A 190 -5.39 10.24 -15.37
C LYS A 190 -4.78 9.21 -14.42
N THR A 191 -4.00 8.29 -14.99
CA THR A 191 -3.47 7.14 -14.25
C THR A 191 -2.00 6.90 -14.54
N ALA A 192 -1.23 6.59 -13.50
CA ALA A 192 0.15 6.16 -13.60
C ALA A 192 0.32 4.87 -12.78
N TRP A 193 0.74 3.82 -13.45
CA TRP A 193 0.94 2.52 -12.83
C TRP A 193 2.34 2.39 -12.25
N ALA A 194 2.43 2.18 -10.94
CA ALA A 194 3.67 1.96 -10.21
C ALA A 194 4.18 0.53 -10.43
N LYS A 195 4.75 0.28 -11.61
CA LYS A 195 5.22 -1.04 -12.06
C LYS A 195 6.26 -1.65 -11.12
N TYR A 196 7.05 -0.82 -10.45
CA TYR A 196 8.05 -1.26 -9.47
C TYR A 196 7.43 -1.94 -8.23
N GLY A 197 6.15 -1.70 -7.94
CA GLY A 197 5.42 -2.30 -6.83
C GLY A 197 4.50 -3.47 -7.21
N ASP A 198 4.41 -3.79 -8.51
CA ASP A 198 3.51 -4.84 -9.00
C ASP A 198 3.88 -6.24 -8.50
N GLU A 199 3.02 -6.83 -7.69
CA GLU A 199 3.13 -8.20 -7.17
C GLU A 199 2.37 -9.23 -8.03
N PHE A 200 1.61 -8.78 -9.03
CA PHE A 200 0.69 -9.63 -9.81
C PHE A 200 1.23 -10.01 -11.19
N LYS A 201 2.44 -9.54 -11.55
CA LYS A 201 3.04 -9.74 -12.87
C LYS A 201 2.14 -9.24 -14.00
N THR A 202 1.58 -8.06 -13.80
CA THR A 202 0.67 -7.41 -14.73
C THR A 202 1.35 -7.19 -16.09
N VAL A 203 0.78 -7.74 -17.15
CA VAL A 203 1.33 -7.61 -18.51
C VAL A 203 0.91 -6.26 -19.13
N ASN A 204 -0.34 -5.85 -18.91
CA ASN A 204 -0.88 -4.58 -19.41
C ASN A 204 -1.76 -3.96 -18.32
N SER A 205 -1.30 -2.90 -17.74
CA SER A 205 -2.04 -2.18 -16.69
C SER A 205 -3.19 -1.34 -17.26
N GLY A 206 -3.11 -0.99 -18.54
CA GLY A 206 -4.02 -0.05 -19.16
C GLY A 206 -3.87 1.39 -18.68
N ALA A 207 -2.86 1.73 -17.89
CA ALA A 207 -2.60 3.08 -17.40
C ALA A 207 -2.18 4.05 -18.52
N ASP A 208 -2.33 5.36 -18.27
CA ASP A 208 -1.85 6.39 -19.19
C ASP A 208 -0.31 6.52 -19.16
N TYR A 209 0.28 6.16 -18.01
CA TYR A 209 1.73 6.16 -17.77
C TYR A 209 2.15 4.92 -16.98
N GLU A 210 3.38 4.43 -17.27
CA GLU A 210 4.06 3.41 -16.45
C GLU A 210 5.23 4.07 -15.72
N LEU A 211 5.39 3.77 -14.42
CA LEU A 211 6.47 4.27 -13.59
C LEU A 211 7.44 3.14 -13.27
N LEU A 212 8.72 3.36 -13.52
CA LEU A 212 9.81 2.50 -13.07
C LEU A 212 10.39 2.97 -11.74
N ASP A 213 10.14 4.23 -11.39
CA ASP A 213 10.50 4.87 -10.13
C ASP A 213 9.43 5.89 -9.75
N THR A 214 9.27 6.17 -8.46
CA THR A 214 8.31 7.18 -7.97
C THR A 214 8.60 8.57 -8.54
N GLN A 215 9.86 8.92 -8.77
CA GLN A 215 10.26 10.23 -9.30
C GLN A 215 9.75 10.50 -10.73
N ASP A 216 9.38 9.47 -11.49
CA ASP A 216 8.81 9.62 -12.83
C ASP A 216 7.52 10.45 -12.81
N VAL A 217 6.82 10.50 -11.67
CA VAL A 217 5.63 11.34 -11.47
C VAL A 217 5.94 12.82 -11.69
N LEU A 218 7.13 13.30 -11.33
CA LEU A 218 7.52 14.70 -11.53
C LEU A 218 7.53 15.08 -13.01
N ALA A 219 8.13 14.22 -13.85
CA ALA A 219 8.16 14.44 -15.29
C ALA A 219 6.75 14.40 -15.92
N ILE A 220 5.87 13.54 -15.42
CA ILE A 220 4.47 13.50 -15.84
C ILE A 220 3.77 14.82 -15.54
N ILE A 221 3.93 15.36 -14.33
CA ILE A 221 3.32 16.63 -13.93
C ILE A 221 3.85 17.80 -14.75
N GLU A 222 5.15 17.84 -15.02
CA GLU A 222 5.73 18.85 -15.90
C GLU A 222 5.13 18.80 -17.31
N LYS A 223 5.05 17.61 -17.90
CA LYS A 223 4.46 17.38 -19.23
C LYS A 223 2.98 17.81 -19.27
N GLU A 224 2.18 17.38 -18.31
CA GLU A 224 0.74 17.64 -18.27
C GLU A 224 0.40 19.12 -17.98
N ASN A 225 1.27 19.81 -17.26
CA ASN A 225 1.07 21.19 -16.87
C ASN A 225 1.78 22.21 -17.79
N GLY A 226 2.49 21.73 -18.80
CA GLY A 226 3.11 22.61 -19.81
C GLY A 226 4.28 23.44 -19.28
N ARG A 227 4.88 23.08 -18.15
CA ARG A 227 6.10 23.73 -17.66
C ARG A 227 7.28 23.17 -18.44
N ARG A 228 7.90 24.02 -19.28
CA ARG A 228 9.24 23.73 -19.81
C ARG A 228 10.20 23.72 -18.61
N GLN A 229 11.12 22.74 -18.59
CA GLN A 229 12.21 22.67 -17.63
C GLN A 229 12.82 24.07 -17.42
N CYS A 230 12.65 24.64 -16.25
CA CYS A 230 13.59 25.61 -15.74
C CYS A 230 14.73 24.79 -15.13
N LEU A 231 15.82 24.66 -15.88
CA LEU A 231 17.12 24.22 -15.41
C LEU A 231 17.58 25.02 -14.20
#